data_78f0aca9cc3de233ca98f1b9db0ba774
#
_entry.id   78f0aca9cc3de233ca98f1b9db0ba774
#
_cell.length_a   1.000
_cell.length_b   1.000
_cell.length_c   1.000
_cell.angle_alpha   90.00
_cell.angle_beta   90.00
_cell.angle_gamma   90.00
#
_symmetry.space_group_name_H-M   'P 1'
#
loop_
_entity.id
_entity.type
_entity.pdbx_description
1 polymer ?
#
loop_
_entity_poly.entity_id
_entity_poly.type
_entity_poly.pdbx_seq_one_letter_code
_entity_poly.pdbx_strand_id
1 'polypeptide(L)' 'MKEKDTVIIFTAKKSRDLLKMGYTLVDIKPDKTDPDRKRSVFVFKNEEGLLEKLK' A
#
# COMPACT_ATOMS: atom_id res chain seq x y z
N MET A 1 14.63 -10.76 13.15
CA MET A 1 13.73 -10.63 12.12
C MET A 1 13.75 -9.30 11.48
N LYS A 2 13.53 -9.31 10.27
CA LYS A 2 13.70 -8.11 9.58
C LYS A 2 12.53 -7.18 9.62
N GLU A 3 12.79 -5.93 9.62
CA GLU A 3 11.76 -4.95 9.54
C GLU A 3 11.02 -5.09 8.25
N LYS A 4 9.81 -4.59 8.23
CA LYS A 4 9.07 -4.61 6.99
C LYS A 4 9.58 -3.52 6.09
N ASP A 5 9.97 -3.92 4.90
CA ASP A 5 10.42 -2.97 3.91
C ASP A 5 9.26 -2.40 3.12
N THR A 6 8.07 -2.95 3.28
CA THR A 6 6.91 -2.52 2.51
C THR A 6 5.71 -2.36 3.42
N VAL A 7 4.76 -1.57 2.93
CA VAL A 7 3.50 -1.32 3.64
C VAL A 7 2.37 -1.69 2.70
N ILE A 8 1.36 -2.36 3.24
CA ILE A 8 0.21 -2.79 2.46
C ILE A 8 -0.90 -1.78 2.59
N ILE A 9 -1.39 -1.28 1.48
CA ILE A 9 -2.48 -0.32 1.43
C ILE A 9 -3.68 -1.02 0.82
N PHE A 10 -4.81 -1.00 1.52
CA PHE A 10 -5.98 -1.74 1.10
C PHE A 10 -6.98 -0.94 0.28
N THR A 11 -6.83 0.37 0.20
CA THR A 11 -7.79 1.19 -0.53
C THR A 11 -7.10 1.91 -1.67
N ALA A 12 -7.80 1.99 -2.80
CA ALA A 12 -7.26 2.65 -3.97
C ALA A 12 -7.11 4.15 -3.73
N LYS A 13 -8.03 4.73 -2.96
CA LYS A 13 -7.98 6.15 -2.68
C LYS A 13 -6.70 6.50 -1.92
N LYS A 14 -6.38 5.74 -0.89
CA LYS A 14 -5.14 5.98 -0.14
C LYS A 14 -3.93 5.79 -1.02
N SER A 15 -3.96 4.73 -1.83
CA SER A 15 -2.86 4.45 -2.71
C SER A 15 -2.62 5.62 -3.67
N ARG A 16 -3.69 6.14 -4.22
CA ARG A 16 -3.58 7.25 -5.16
C ARG A 16 -3.02 8.50 -4.48
N ASP A 17 -3.46 8.76 -3.25
CA ASP A 17 -2.96 9.89 -2.51
C ASP A 17 -1.47 9.76 -2.24
N LEU A 18 -1.04 8.56 -1.87
CA LEU A 18 0.38 8.34 -1.60
C LEU A 18 1.21 8.52 -2.85
N LEU A 19 0.70 8.10 -4.00
CA LEU A 19 1.43 8.29 -5.24
C LEU A 19 1.57 9.76 -5.57
N LYS A 20 0.55 10.54 -5.27
CA LYS A 20 0.62 11.98 -5.50
C LYS A 20 1.63 12.63 -4.60
N MET A 21 1.84 12.08 -3.43
CA MET A 21 2.83 12.62 -2.49
C MET A 21 4.25 12.18 -2.81
N GLY A 22 4.40 11.32 -3.82
CA GLY A 22 5.73 10.91 -4.24
C GLY A 22 6.23 9.60 -3.65
N TYR A 23 5.37 8.87 -2.97
CA TYR A 23 5.79 7.57 -2.44
C TYR A 23 5.85 6.54 -3.56
N THR A 24 6.62 5.50 -3.34
CA THR A 24 6.92 4.51 -4.37
C THR A 24 6.02 3.29 -4.24
N LEU A 25 5.32 2.97 -5.32
CA LEU A 25 4.54 1.76 -5.40
C LEU A 25 5.46 0.63 -5.84
N VAL A 26 5.49 -0.43 -5.06
CA VAL A 26 6.36 -1.57 -5.34
C VAL A 26 5.64 -2.64 -6.12
N ASP A 27 4.40 -2.91 -5.76
CA ASP A 27 3.68 -4.01 -6.38
C ASP A 27 2.18 -3.85 -6.14
N ILE A 28 1.40 -4.57 -6.91
CA ILE A 28 -0.05 -4.62 -6.73
C ILE A 28 -0.41 -6.10 -6.69
N LYS A 29 -1.08 -6.51 -5.63
CA LYS A 29 -1.43 -7.91 -5.45
C LYS A 29 -2.92 -8.06 -5.26
N PRO A 30 -3.49 -9.22 -5.58
CA PRO A 30 -4.90 -9.45 -5.33
C PRO A 30 -5.16 -9.54 -3.83
N ASP A 31 -6.31 -9.03 -3.43
CA ASP A 31 -6.72 -9.09 -2.03
C ASP A 31 -7.26 -10.48 -1.75
N LYS A 32 -6.53 -11.25 -0.99
CA LYS A 32 -6.90 -12.62 -0.71
C LYS A 32 -8.13 -12.74 0.19
N THR A 33 -8.46 -11.67 0.89
CA THR A 33 -9.61 -11.69 1.78
C THR A 33 -10.89 -11.29 1.06
N ASP A 34 -10.79 -10.85 -0.18
CA ASP A 34 -11.95 -10.47 -0.96
C ASP A 34 -12.53 -11.72 -1.61
N PRO A 35 -13.76 -12.12 -1.28
CA PRO A 35 -14.34 -13.34 -1.83
C PRO A 35 -14.51 -13.29 -3.33
N ASP A 36 -14.71 -12.12 -3.89
CA ASP A 36 -14.88 -11.99 -5.33
C ASP A 36 -13.56 -11.75 -6.03
N ARG A 37 -12.52 -11.48 -5.29
CA ARG A 37 -11.19 -11.22 -5.85
C ARG A 37 -11.17 -10.07 -6.81
N LYS A 38 -12.05 -9.11 -6.58
CA LYS A 38 -12.10 -7.94 -7.43
C LYS A 38 -11.24 -6.81 -6.91
N ARG A 39 -10.83 -6.91 -5.67
CA ARG A 39 -10.03 -5.87 -5.06
C ARG A 39 -8.56 -6.22 -5.11
N SER A 40 -7.76 -5.19 -5.04
CA SER A 40 -6.31 -5.37 -5.00
C SER A 40 -5.76 -4.63 -3.81
N VAL A 41 -4.64 -5.11 -3.31
CA VAL A 41 -3.89 -4.39 -2.29
C VAL A 41 -2.67 -3.81 -2.97
N PHE A 42 -2.22 -2.68 -2.47
CA PHE A 42 -1.12 -1.94 -3.07
C PHE A 42 0.05 -1.98 -2.12
N VAL A 43 1.19 -2.42 -2.61
CA VAL A 43 2.38 -2.58 -1.79
C VAL A 43 3.28 -1.38 -2.03
N PHE A 44 3.50 -0.58 -1.00
CA PHE A 44 4.35 0.60 -1.10
C PHE A 44 5.64 0.37 -0.34
N LYS A 45 6.69 1.01 -0.81
CA LYS A 45 7.94 1.00 -0.09
C LYS A 45 7.74 1.75 1.21
N ASN A 46 8.25 1.18 2.30
CA ASN A 46 8.12 1.80 3.61
C ASN A 46 9.11 2.94 3.73
N GLU A 47 8.69 4.11 3.29
CA GLU A 47 9.54 5.29 3.31
C GLU A 47 9.20 6.15 4.51
N GLU A 48 10.14 6.98 4.89
CA GLU A 48 9.95 7.83 6.04
C GLU A 48 8.74 8.74 5.84
N GLY A 49 7.90 8.82 6.86
CA GLY A 49 6.72 9.66 6.78
C GLY A 49 5.49 8.99 6.21
N LEU A 50 5.66 7.83 5.57
CA LEU A 50 4.53 7.17 4.94
C LEU A 50 3.50 6.73 5.96
N LEU A 51 3.94 6.12 7.05
CA LEU A 51 3.02 5.62 8.06
C LEU A 51 2.25 6.74 8.72
N GLU A 52 2.85 7.90 8.83
CA GLU A 52 2.17 9.04 9.42
C GLU A 52 1.06 9.56 8.52
N LYS A 53 1.22 9.42 7.22
CA LYS A 53 0.19 9.84 6.29
C LYS A 53 -1.01 8.91 6.32
N LEU A 54 -0.82 7.72 6.85
CA LEU A 54 -1.90 6.75 6.92
C LEU A 54 -2.77 6.90 8.16
N LYS A 55 -2.36 7.70 9.11
CA LYS A 55 -3.13 7.90 10.33
C LYS A 55 -4.32 8.79 10.12
#